data_30565c881bbf455d13de9c4cd0c38a54
#
_entry.id   30565c881bbf455d13de9c4cd0c38a54
#
_cell.length_a   1.000
_cell.length_b   1.000
_cell.length_c   1.000
_cell.angle_alpha   90.00
_cell.angle_beta   90.00
_cell.angle_gamma   90.00
#
_symmetry.space_group_name_H-M   'P 1'
#
loop_
_entity.id
_entity.type
_entity.pdbx_description
1 polymer ?
#
loop_
_entity_poly.entity_id
_entity_poly.type
_entity_poly.pdbx_seq_one_letter_code
_entity_poly.pdbx_strand_id
1 'polypeptide(L)'
;MEENNDKFVLNSEKERKGKVKPVHIVDVPGHARLKPKLDEVLPKAAGVVFVVDAQDFLSSMQAAADYLYDTLTKASVVKKKVHVLIFCNKTDKVTAHSKEFIKKQLEKEINKFRESRNAISSAEISDEVNLGYLERLLKSVNARTR
;
A
#
# COMPACT_ATOMS: atom_id res chain seq x y z
N MET A 1 12.94 7.08 -15.00
CA MET A 1 11.55 6.75 -14.66
C MET A 1 10.96 7.98 -14.01
N GLU A 2 9.98 8.57 -14.64
CA GLU A 2 9.33 9.79 -14.17
C GLU A 2 8.02 9.45 -13.48
N GLU A 3 7.62 10.29 -12.54
CA GLU A 3 6.33 10.26 -11.86
C GLU A 3 5.24 10.68 -12.85
N ASN A 4 4.13 9.95 -12.90
CA ASN A 4 2.91 10.38 -13.59
C ASN A 4 1.97 11.07 -12.59
N ASN A 5 1.57 12.29 -12.92
CA ASN A 5 0.75 13.14 -12.07
C ASN A 5 -0.44 13.68 -12.88
N ASP A 6 -1.60 13.05 -12.72
CA ASP A 6 -2.78 13.34 -13.52
C ASP A 6 -4.05 13.53 -12.67
N LYS A 7 -4.99 14.32 -13.19
CA LYS A 7 -6.31 14.54 -12.56
C LYS A 7 -7.39 13.79 -13.35
N PHE A 8 -8.12 12.93 -12.67
CA PHE A 8 -9.18 12.13 -13.25
C PHE A 8 -10.53 12.40 -12.61
N VAL A 9 -11.58 12.30 -13.43
CA VAL A 9 -12.96 12.30 -12.94
C VAL A 9 -13.45 10.86 -12.91
N LEU A 10 -13.88 10.39 -11.75
CA LEU A 10 -14.41 9.04 -11.59
C LEU A 10 -15.71 8.88 -12.36
N ASN A 11 -15.87 7.77 -13.09
CA ASN A 11 -17.08 7.47 -13.85
C ASN A 11 -18.36 7.46 -12.98
N SER A 12 -18.23 6.98 -11.73
CA SER A 12 -19.33 6.99 -10.75
C SER A 12 -19.82 8.40 -10.38
N GLU A 13 -19.00 9.43 -10.58
CA GLU A 13 -19.39 10.82 -10.31
C GLU A 13 -20.00 11.52 -11.54
N LYS A 14 -19.74 11.02 -12.75
CA LYS A 14 -20.38 11.54 -13.98
C LYS A 14 -21.90 11.35 -14.00
N GLU A 15 -22.38 10.31 -13.29
CA GLU A 15 -23.82 9.99 -13.17
C GLU A 15 -24.51 10.72 -12.03
N ARG A 16 -23.76 11.38 -11.12
CA ARG A 16 -24.34 12.15 -10.02
C ARG A 16 -24.61 13.60 -10.43
N LYS A 17 -25.84 14.03 -10.24
CA LYS A 17 -26.20 15.47 -10.34
C LYS A 17 -25.51 16.22 -9.20
N GLY A 18 -24.36 16.83 -9.45
CA GLY A 18 -23.59 17.59 -8.45
C GLY A 18 -22.25 18.06 -8.97
N LYS A 19 -21.49 18.81 -8.15
CA LYS A 19 -20.13 19.24 -8.49
C LYS A 19 -19.21 18.01 -8.53
N VAL A 20 -18.76 17.67 -9.72
CA VAL A 20 -17.77 16.61 -9.95
C VAL A 20 -16.43 17.05 -9.35
N LYS A 21 -15.91 16.27 -8.40
CA LYS A 21 -14.60 16.52 -7.82
C LYS A 21 -13.56 15.65 -8.53
N PRO A 22 -12.59 16.25 -9.25
CA PRO A 22 -11.52 15.48 -9.85
C PRO A 22 -10.65 14.84 -8.76
N VAL A 23 -10.26 13.59 -8.98
CA VAL A 23 -9.28 12.88 -8.14
C VAL A 23 -7.90 13.10 -8.72
N HIS A 24 -6.99 13.56 -7.88
CA HIS A 24 -5.59 13.72 -8.22
C HIS A 24 -4.86 12.40 -7.93
N ILE A 25 -4.29 11.79 -8.96
CA ILE A 25 -3.55 10.54 -8.86
C ILE A 25 -2.08 10.83 -9.13
N VAL A 26 -1.23 10.36 -8.21
CA VAL A 26 0.22 10.40 -8.36
C VAL A 26 0.69 8.95 -8.43
N ASP A 27 1.25 8.55 -9.55
CA ASP A 27 1.87 7.23 -9.74
C ASP A 27 3.35 7.31 -9.37
N VAL A 28 3.72 6.58 -8.32
CA VAL A 28 5.10 6.50 -7.85
C VAL A 28 5.62 5.09 -8.12
N PRO A 29 6.57 4.91 -9.05
CA PRO A 29 7.14 3.61 -9.31
C PRO A 29 7.76 2.98 -8.06
N GLY A 30 7.59 1.66 -7.88
CA GLY A 30 8.03 0.90 -6.70
C GLY A 30 9.53 0.70 -6.57
N HIS A 31 10.36 1.55 -7.17
CA HIS A 31 11.81 1.46 -7.10
C HIS A 31 12.36 2.18 -5.88
N ALA A 32 13.31 1.55 -5.17
CA ALA A 32 13.88 2.08 -3.93
C ALA A 32 14.42 3.52 -4.04
N ARG A 33 14.94 3.92 -5.20
CA ARG A 33 15.42 5.29 -5.45
C ARG A 33 14.31 6.36 -5.41
N LEU A 34 13.05 5.95 -5.55
CA LEU A 34 11.90 6.86 -5.55
C LEU A 34 11.18 6.92 -4.19
N LYS A 35 11.70 6.23 -3.16
CA LYS A 35 11.20 6.36 -1.79
C LYS A 35 11.14 7.82 -1.29
N PRO A 36 12.14 8.70 -1.56
CA PRO A 36 12.04 10.11 -1.18
C PRO A 36 10.85 10.83 -1.82
N LYS A 37 10.48 10.46 -3.06
CA LYS A 37 9.31 11.04 -3.73
C LYS A 37 8.01 10.59 -3.09
N LEU A 38 7.93 9.33 -2.69
CA LEU A 38 6.80 8.84 -1.90
C LEU A 38 6.64 9.64 -0.60
N ASP A 39 7.73 9.93 0.08
CA ASP A 39 7.73 10.71 1.33
C ASP A 39 7.22 12.14 1.13
N GLU A 40 7.43 12.73 -0.03
CA GLU A 40 6.94 14.06 -0.39
C GLU A 40 5.41 14.06 -0.64
N VAL A 41 4.87 13.02 -1.31
CA VAL A 41 3.46 12.98 -1.73
C VAL A 41 2.55 12.36 -0.68
N LEU A 42 3.04 11.41 0.10
CA LEU A 42 2.28 10.64 1.07
C LEU A 42 1.56 11.50 2.13
N PRO A 43 2.16 12.59 2.66
CA PRO A 43 1.47 13.49 3.59
C PRO A 43 0.22 14.16 3.02
N LYS A 44 0.10 14.26 1.70
CA LYS A 44 -1.05 14.87 1.00
C LYS A 44 -2.07 13.82 0.54
N ALA A 45 -1.75 12.53 0.66
CA ALA A 45 -2.59 11.44 0.18
C ALA A 45 -3.87 11.31 1.03
N ALA A 46 -5.01 11.15 0.36
CA ALA A 46 -6.28 10.75 0.97
C ALA A 46 -6.43 9.22 1.04
N GLY A 47 -5.72 8.49 0.19
CA GLY A 47 -5.65 7.04 0.15
C GLY A 47 -4.43 6.59 -0.64
N VAL A 48 -4.04 5.34 -0.45
CA VAL A 48 -2.92 4.70 -1.16
C VAL A 48 -3.43 3.45 -1.86
N VAL A 49 -3.08 3.29 -3.13
CA VAL A 49 -3.28 2.05 -3.87
C VAL A 49 -1.90 1.42 -4.08
N PHE A 50 -1.68 0.30 -3.43
CA PHE A 50 -0.44 -0.48 -3.54
C PHE A 50 -0.63 -1.58 -4.56
N VAL A 51 0.01 -1.44 -5.72
CA VAL A 51 -0.16 -2.38 -6.85
C VAL A 51 0.87 -3.49 -6.76
N VAL A 52 0.40 -4.74 -6.88
CA VAL A 52 1.23 -5.95 -6.84
C VAL A 52 1.02 -6.74 -8.13
N ASP A 53 2.09 -7.23 -8.73
CA ASP A 53 2.03 -8.16 -9.85
C ASP A 53 1.70 -9.57 -9.33
N ALA A 54 0.49 -10.06 -9.63
CA ALA A 54 0.04 -11.36 -9.14
C ALA A 54 0.74 -12.53 -9.84
N GLN A 55 1.25 -12.32 -11.05
CA GLN A 55 1.95 -13.35 -11.81
C GLN A 55 3.37 -13.57 -11.29
N ASP A 56 4.11 -12.48 -11.04
CA ASP A 56 5.52 -12.52 -10.62
C ASP A 56 5.70 -12.15 -9.14
N PHE A 57 4.67 -12.44 -8.34
CA PHE A 57 4.63 -12.04 -6.94
C PHE A 57 5.75 -12.65 -6.09
N LEU A 58 6.02 -13.94 -6.27
CA LEU A 58 6.97 -14.66 -5.40
C LEU A 58 8.39 -14.12 -5.53
N SER A 59 8.82 -13.72 -6.72
CA SER A 59 10.15 -13.14 -6.95
C SER A 59 10.32 -11.78 -6.28
N SER A 60 9.24 -10.98 -6.20
CA SER A 60 9.24 -9.62 -5.65
C SER A 60 8.65 -9.51 -4.23
N MET A 61 8.16 -10.60 -3.66
CA MET A 61 7.39 -10.66 -2.43
C MET A 61 8.08 -9.95 -1.26
N GLN A 62 9.34 -10.25 -1.02
CA GLN A 62 10.08 -9.67 0.11
C GLN A 62 10.28 -8.17 -0.06
N ALA A 63 10.66 -7.74 -1.27
CA ALA A 63 10.84 -6.32 -1.57
C ALA A 63 9.50 -5.56 -1.50
N ALA A 64 8.42 -6.16 -1.98
CA ALA A 64 7.07 -5.58 -1.89
C ALA A 64 6.61 -5.46 -0.43
N ALA A 65 6.86 -6.48 0.40
CA ALA A 65 6.51 -6.45 1.81
C ALA A 65 7.31 -5.40 2.59
N ASP A 66 8.62 -5.26 2.32
CA ASP A 66 9.46 -4.21 2.90
C ASP A 66 8.96 -2.82 2.53
N TYR A 67 8.67 -2.60 1.25
CA TYR A 67 8.15 -1.32 0.77
C TYR A 67 6.78 -0.98 1.37
N LEU A 68 5.90 -1.97 1.46
CA LEU A 68 4.58 -1.81 2.06
C LEU A 68 4.70 -1.53 3.57
N TYR A 69 5.56 -2.24 4.28
CA TYR A 69 5.82 -2.01 5.70
C TYR A 69 6.31 -0.58 5.95
N ASP A 70 7.31 -0.12 5.19
CA ASP A 70 7.80 1.25 5.28
C ASP A 70 6.69 2.27 5.03
N THR A 71 5.82 2.02 4.04
CA THR A 71 4.69 2.91 3.73
C THR A 71 3.69 2.96 4.89
N LEU A 72 3.33 1.81 5.45
CA LEU A 72 2.35 1.68 6.53
C LEU A 72 2.83 2.28 7.85
N THR A 73 4.14 2.28 8.10
CA THR A 73 4.75 2.81 9.33
C THR A 73 5.08 4.30 9.25
N LYS A 74 4.89 4.95 8.10
CA LYS A 74 5.10 6.40 7.98
C LYS A 74 4.15 7.17 8.90
N ALA A 75 4.68 8.13 9.64
CA ALA A 75 3.91 8.94 10.57
C ALA A 75 2.71 9.65 9.92
N SER A 76 2.84 10.06 8.65
CA SER A 76 1.75 10.67 7.89
C SER A 76 0.59 9.72 7.64
N VAL A 77 0.86 8.44 7.35
CA VAL A 77 -0.14 7.39 7.12
C VAL A 77 -0.85 7.03 8.42
N VAL A 78 -0.05 6.83 9.49
CA VAL A 78 -0.57 6.44 10.80
C VAL A 78 -1.43 7.55 11.42
N LYS A 79 -0.91 8.78 11.51
CA LYS A 79 -1.60 9.92 12.13
C LYS A 79 -2.90 10.28 11.42
N LYS A 80 -2.89 10.23 10.09
CA LYS A 80 -4.08 10.56 9.27
C LYS A 80 -5.00 9.36 9.04
N LYS A 81 -4.63 8.16 9.47
CA LYS A 81 -5.35 6.91 9.23
C LYS A 81 -5.65 6.70 7.74
N VAL A 82 -4.65 6.94 6.90
CA VAL A 82 -4.77 6.84 5.43
C VAL A 82 -5.13 5.42 5.04
N HIS A 83 -6.21 5.23 4.28
CA HIS A 83 -6.61 3.91 3.80
C HIS A 83 -5.63 3.41 2.74
N VAL A 84 -5.22 2.15 2.87
CA VAL A 84 -4.34 1.49 1.91
C VAL A 84 -5.09 0.31 1.28
N LEU A 85 -5.18 0.32 -0.05
CA LEU A 85 -5.75 -0.76 -0.84
C LEU A 85 -4.62 -1.52 -1.52
N ILE A 86 -4.54 -2.83 -1.31
CA ILE A 86 -3.66 -3.69 -2.10
C ILE A 86 -4.42 -4.12 -3.36
N PHE A 87 -3.87 -3.78 -4.51
CA PHE A 87 -4.44 -4.12 -5.81
C PHE A 87 -3.59 -5.18 -6.50
N CYS A 88 -4.16 -6.38 -6.66
CA CYS A 88 -3.50 -7.49 -7.37
C CYS A 88 -3.75 -7.35 -8.87
N ASN A 89 -2.71 -6.98 -9.61
CA ASN A 89 -2.75 -6.83 -11.07
C ASN A 89 -2.37 -8.14 -11.76
N LYS A 90 -2.74 -8.29 -13.03
CA LYS A 90 -2.47 -9.46 -13.89
C LYS A 90 -3.10 -10.78 -13.38
N THR A 91 -4.20 -10.69 -12.68
CA THR A 91 -4.92 -11.87 -12.16
C THR A 91 -5.61 -12.71 -13.27
N ASP A 92 -5.67 -12.18 -14.48
CA ASP A 92 -6.10 -12.87 -15.70
C ASP A 92 -5.10 -13.94 -16.18
N LYS A 93 -3.88 -13.92 -15.71
CA LYS A 93 -2.84 -14.88 -16.11
C LYS A 93 -3.01 -16.21 -15.39
N VAL A 94 -2.81 -17.31 -16.11
CA VAL A 94 -2.93 -18.68 -15.58
C VAL A 94 -1.98 -18.95 -14.41
N THR A 95 -0.81 -18.32 -14.43
CA THR A 95 0.22 -18.45 -13.38
C THR A 95 0.06 -17.44 -12.25
N ALA A 96 -0.98 -16.60 -12.28
CA ALA A 96 -1.20 -15.60 -11.24
C ALA A 96 -1.62 -16.23 -9.92
N HIS A 97 -1.05 -15.73 -8.85
CA HIS A 97 -1.44 -16.11 -7.49
C HIS A 97 -2.76 -15.45 -7.09
N SER A 98 -3.55 -16.17 -6.28
CA SER A 98 -4.80 -15.62 -5.75
C SER A 98 -4.55 -14.46 -4.80
N LYS A 99 -5.51 -13.55 -4.69
CA LYS A 99 -5.44 -12.40 -3.78
C LYS A 99 -5.31 -12.83 -2.31
N GLU A 100 -5.95 -13.93 -1.95
CA GLU A 100 -5.88 -14.51 -0.61
C GLU A 100 -4.47 -15.01 -0.30
N PHE A 101 -3.84 -15.65 -1.27
CA PHE A 101 -2.45 -16.09 -1.15
C PHE A 101 -1.52 -14.90 -1.00
N ILE A 102 -1.61 -13.91 -1.89
CA ILE A 102 -0.79 -12.69 -1.86
C ILE A 102 -0.93 -11.97 -0.51
N LYS A 103 -2.17 -11.77 -0.06
CA LYS A 103 -2.45 -11.16 1.25
C LYS A 103 -1.75 -11.90 2.38
N LYS A 104 -1.95 -13.23 2.46
CA LYS A 104 -1.36 -14.07 3.51
C LYS A 104 0.16 -14.01 3.52
N GLN A 105 0.79 -14.00 2.35
CA GLN A 105 2.25 -13.93 2.25
C GLN A 105 2.77 -12.54 2.66
N LEU A 106 2.12 -11.46 2.23
CA LEU A 106 2.48 -10.10 2.67
C LEU A 106 2.35 -9.94 4.18
N GLU A 107 1.27 -10.43 4.78
CA GLU A 107 1.07 -10.42 6.23
C GLU A 107 2.20 -11.15 6.96
N LYS A 108 2.58 -12.33 6.45
CA LYS A 108 3.66 -13.14 7.03
C LYS A 108 5.01 -12.41 6.97
N GLU A 109 5.37 -11.83 5.82
CA GLU A 109 6.62 -11.10 5.66
C GLU A 109 6.65 -9.81 6.50
N ILE A 110 5.55 -9.06 6.53
CA ILE A 110 5.42 -7.86 7.38
C ILE A 110 5.59 -8.21 8.86
N ASN A 111 5.03 -9.33 9.32
CA ASN A 111 5.20 -9.77 10.70
C ASN A 111 6.67 -10.09 11.02
N LYS A 112 7.40 -10.71 10.10
CA LYS A 112 8.86 -10.95 10.28
C LYS A 112 9.64 -9.63 10.42
N PHE A 113 9.35 -8.64 9.58
CA PHE A 113 9.99 -7.33 9.70
C PHE A 113 9.69 -6.66 11.03
N ARG A 114 8.44 -6.76 11.49
CA ARG A 114 8.03 -6.26 12.79
C ARG A 114 8.81 -6.90 13.94
N GLU A 115 8.87 -8.23 13.96
CA GLU A 115 9.59 -8.98 14.98
C GLU A 115 11.08 -8.65 15.00
N SER A 116 11.70 -8.56 13.82
CA SER A 116 13.12 -8.19 13.69
C SER A 116 13.39 -6.77 14.22
N ARG A 117 12.52 -5.81 13.94
CA ARG A 117 12.70 -4.42 14.41
C ARG A 117 12.45 -4.31 15.91
N ASN A 118 11.44 -4.99 16.46
CA ASN A 118 11.17 -5.00 17.89
C ASN A 118 12.31 -5.64 18.70
N ALA A 119 13.00 -6.63 18.15
CA ALA A 119 14.17 -7.23 18.79
C ALA A 119 15.36 -6.27 18.88
N ILE A 120 15.43 -5.27 17.99
CA ILE A 120 16.52 -4.26 17.95
C ILE A 120 16.17 -3.03 18.79
N SER A 121 14.89 -2.66 18.88
CA SER A 121 14.42 -1.47 19.61
C SER A 121 13.75 -1.83 20.94
N SER A 122 14.50 -2.39 21.87
CA SER A 122 14.02 -2.65 23.24
C SER A 122 13.80 -1.36 24.08
N ALA A 123 13.68 -0.18 23.49
CA ALA A 123 13.75 1.09 24.19
C ALA A 123 12.69 2.15 23.88
N GLU A 124 11.69 1.96 23.01
CA GLU A 124 10.72 3.03 22.75
C GLU A 124 9.25 2.56 22.62
N ILE A 125 8.44 3.10 23.51
CA ILE A 125 7.00 2.87 23.77
C ILE A 125 6.07 3.31 22.60
N SER A 126 6.60 3.78 21.49
CA SER A 126 5.80 4.30 20.37
C SER A 126 5.22 3.24 19.42
N ASP A 127 5.64 1.98 19.55
CA ASP A 127 5.32 0.93 18.57
C ASP A 127 3.96 0.24 18.80
N GLU A 128 3.41 0.26 20.02
CA GLU A 128 2.10 -0.39 20.31
C GLU A 128 0.93 0.27 19.57
N VAL A 129 0.97 1.59 19.39
CA VAL A 129 -0.10 2.31 18.67
C VAL A 129 -0.06 2.01 17.17
N ASN A 130 1.13 1.80 16.61
CA ASN A 130 1.33 1.38 15.23
C ASN A 130 0.85 -0.05 14.97
N LEU A 131 0.95 -0.91 15.95
CA LEU A 131 0.62 -2.33 15.85
C LEU A 131 -0.87 -2.57 15.59
N GLY A 132 -1.73 -1.97 16.38
CA GLY A 132 -3.19 -2.10 16.24
C GLY A 132 -3.71 -1.47 14.94
N TYR A 133 -2.99 -0.49 14.39
CA TYR A 133 -3.31 0.11 13.11
C TYR A 133 -2.89 -0.79 11.94
N LEU A 134 -1.71 -1.38 11.98
CA LEU A 134 -1.23 -2.35 11.00
C LEU A 134 -2.13 -3.59 10.92
N GLU A 135 -2.54 -4.14 12.05
CA GLU A 135 -3.48 -5.27 12.08
C GLU A 135 -4.84 -4.91 11.49
N ARG A 136 -5.37 -3.72 11.79
CA ARG A 136 -6.63 -3.24 11.21
C ARG A 136 -6.49 -2.99 9.70
N LEU A 137 -5.38 -2.40 9.25
CA LEU A 137 -5.12 -2.19 7.83
C LEU A 137 -5.00 -3.52 7.09
N LEU A 138 -4.26 -4.47 7.60
CA LEU A 138 -4.13 -5.79 7.00
C LEU A 138 -5.46 -6.55 6.96
N LYS A 139 -6.33 -6.38 7.98
CA LYS A 139 -7.69 -6.92 7.98
C LYS A 139 -8.62 -6.20 6.98
N SER A 140 -8.42 -4.91 6.76
CA SER A 140 -9.22 -4.09 5.82
C SER A 140 -8.73 -4.15 4.38
N VAL A 141 -7.65 -4.88 4.09
CA VAL A 141 -7.12 -5.06 2.74
C VAL A 141 -8.17 -5.76 1.87
N ASN A 142 -8.93 -4.96 1.13
CA ASN A 142 -9.79 -5.43 0.06
C ASN A 142 -8.94 -5.61 -1.20
N ALA A 143 -8.49 -6.84 -1.45
CA ALA A 143 -7.93 -7.19 -2.74
C ALA A 143 -9.06 -7.19 -3.79
N ARG A 144 -9.14 -6.17 -4.63
CA ARG A 144 -9.97 -6.18 -5.83
C ARG A 144 -9.15 -6.80 -6.96
N THR A 145 -9.78 -7.74 -7.62
CA THR A 145 -9.33 -8.31 -8.89
C THR A 145 -10.18 -7.70 -10.01
N ARG A 146 -9.57 -7.45 -11.13
CA ARG A 146 -10.25 -7.33 -12.42
C ARG A 146 -9.95 -8.54 -13.22
#